data_31ad7f3a65ff5310e2c2b1490a56cd86
#
_entry.id   31ad7f3a65ff5310e2c2b1490a56cd86
#
_cell.length_a   1.000
_cell.length_b   1.000
_cell.length_c   1.000
_cell.angle_alpha   90.00
_cell.angle_beta   90.00
_cell.angle_gamma   90.00
#
_symmetry.space_group_name_H-M   'P 1'
#
loop_
_entity.id
_entity.type
_entity.pdbx_description
1 polymer ?
#
loop_
_entity_poly.entity_id
_entity_poly.type
_entity_poly.pdbx_seq_one_letter_code
_entity_poly.pdbx_strand_id
1 'polypeptide(L)'
;ELYVEQWSNALCEKRKHLDVLGVGAYEKGKLIGLAGCSADCDTMWQIGVDVQPEYRRQGIASALTSKLALEVLAWDKVPFYCCAWSNIKSARNAIKSGFRPAWVEMTVKSREFVDEMNGGK
;
A
#
# COMPACT_ATOMS: atom_id res chain seq x y z
N GLU A 1 -18.41 3.68 4.06
CA GLU A 1 -17.51 4.46 3.21
C GLU A 1 -16.06 4.06 3.48
N LEU A 2 -15.26 3.83 2.41
CA LEU A 2 -13.86 3.36 2.54
C LEU A 2 -12.82 4.48 2.40
N TYR A 3 -13.21 5.62 1.82
CA TYR A 3 -12.28 6.75 1.62
C TYR A 3 -12.18 7.61 2.88
N VAL A 4 -11.49 7.07 3.88
CA VAL A 4 -11.21 7.73 5.16
C VAL A 4 -9.72 7.61 5.48
N GLU A 5 -9.21 8.44 6.38
CA GLU A 5 -7.79 8.50 6.74
C GLU A 5 -7.20 7.13 7.12
N GLN A 6 -7.98 6.32 7.80
CA GLN A 6 -7.60 4.96 8.21
C GLN A 6 -7.13 4.06 7.06
N TRP A 7 -7.63 4.28 5.84
CA TRP A 7 -7.31 3.50 4.64
C TRP A 7 -6.56 4.32 3.58
N SER A 8 -5.85 5.36 3.99
CA SER A 8 -5.23 6.33 3.09
C SER A 8 -4.02 5.80 2.31
N ASN A 9 -3.41 4.69 2.73
CA ASN A 9 -2.39 4.00 1.94
C ASN A 9 -3.00 3.04 0.94
N ALA A 10 -4.07 2.34 1.31
CA ALA A 10 -4.75 1.41 0.42
C ALA A 10 -5.55 2.11 -0.68
N LEU A 11 -6.17 3.26 -0.36
CA LEU A 11 -7.05 4.01 -1.26
C LEU A 11 -6.68 5.48 -1.27
N CYS A 12 -6.86 6.13 -2.43
CA CYS A 12 -6.61 7.56 -2.57
C CYS A 12 -7.83 8.29 -3.13
N GLU A 13 -8.54 9.03 -2.29
CA GLU A 13 -9.74 9.77 -2.69
C GLU A 13 -9.48 10.75 -3.85
N LYS A 14 -8.34 11.44 -3.81
CA LYS A 14 -7.95 12.38 -4.88
C LYS A 14 -7.73 11.72 -6.23
N ARG A 15 -7.45 10.42 -6.24
CA ARG A 15 -7.21 9.61 -7.44
C ARG A 15 -8.13 8.38 -7.47
N LYS A 16 -9.33 8.53 -6.92
CA LYS A 16 -10.34 7.46 -6.79
C LYS A 16 -10.61 6.72 -8.09
N HIS A 17 -10.55 7.42 -9.23
CA HIS A 17 -10.75 6.83 -10.55
C HIS A 17 -9.64 5.86 -10.98
N LEU A 18 -8.48 5.87 -10.30
CA LEU A 18 -7.38 4.93 -10.54
C LEU A 18 -7.45 3.71 -9.64
N ASP A 19 -8.24 3.73 -8.57
CA ASP A 19 -8.39 2.58 -7.69
C ASP A 19 -9.23 1.49 -8.38
N VAL A 20 -8.62 0.34 -8.63
CA VAL A 20 -9.21 -0.72 -9.48
C VAL A 20 -9.50 -2.02 -8.76
N LEU A 21 -8.70 -2.41 -7.77
CA LEU A 21 -8.91 -3.63 -6.99
C LEU A 21 -8.63 -3.38 -5.52
N GLY A 22 -9.28 -4.16 -4.67
CA GLY A 22 -9.04 -4.15 -3.23
C GLY A 22 -9.28 -5.52 -2.61
N VAL A 23 -8.53 -5.82 -1.55
CA VAL A 23 -8.68 -7.03 -0.74
C VAL A 23 -8.81 -6.60 0.72
N GLY A 24 -9.87 -7.04 1.37
CA GLY A 24 -10.14 -6.73 2.78
C GLY A 24 -9.94 -7.93 3.69
N ALA A 25 -9.43 -7.67 4.89
CA ALA A 25 -9.44 -8.63 5.99
C ALA A 25 -10.55 -8.23 6.98
N TYR A 26 -11.33 -9.20 7.39
CA TYR A 26 -12.47 -8.98 8.28
C TYR A 26 -12.38 -9.86 9.52
N GLU A 27 -12.77 -9.30 10.64
CA GLU A 27 -12.99 -10.04 11.88
C GLU A 27 -14.38 -9.70 12.41
N LYS A 28 -15.22 -10.73 12.61
CA LYS A 28 -16.61 -10.56 13.09
C LYS A 28 -17.41 -9.51 12.31
N GLY A 29 -17.22 -9.47 11.00
CA GLY A 29 -17.89 -8.51 10.11
C GLY A 29 -17.28 -7.12 10.06
N LYS A 30 -16.22 -6.85 10.82
CA LYS A 30 -15.52 -5.57 10.84
C LYS A 30 -14.30 -5.63 9.93
N LEU A 31 -14.13 -4.61 9.08
CA LEU A 31 -12.93 -4.48 8.26
C LEU A 31 -11.74 -4.06 9.15
N ILE A 32 -10.73 -4.91 9.22
CA ILE A 32 -9.55 -4.71 10.06
C ILE A 32 -8.27 -4.43 9.28
N GLY A 33 -8.27 -4.73 7.98
CA GLY A 33 -7.17 -4.45 7.09
C GLY A 33 -7.66 -4.34 5.66
N LEU A 34 -6.99 -3.51 4.87
CA LEU A 34 -7.33 -3.27 3.47
C LEU A 34 -6.05 -3.11 2.65
N ALA A 35 -5.95 -3.83 1.56
CA ALA A 35 -4.98 -3.56 0.51
C ALA A 35 -5.74 -3.09 -0.73
N GLY A 36 -5.25 -2.06 -1.37
CA GLY A 36 -5.80 -1.55 -2.61
C GLY A 36 -4.72 -1.36 -3.65
N CYS A 37 -5.08 -1.36 -4.92
CA CYS A 37 -4.14 -1.01 -5.97
C CYS A 37 -4.70 0.07 -6.88
N SER A 38 -3.79 0.91 -7.38
CA SER A 38 -4.11 1.97 -8.32
C SER A 38 -3.43 1.73 -9.66
N ALA A 39 -4.19 1.95 -10.74
CA ALA A 39 -3.73 1.82 -12.11
C ALA A 39 -3.02 3.11 -12.56
N ASP A 40 -1.90 3.45 -11.91
CA ASP A 40 -1.11 4.64 -12.22
C ASP A 40 -0.47 4.56 -13.62
N CYS A 41 -0.34 3.34 -14.13
CA CYS A 41 0.23 3.01 -15.43
C CYS A 41 -0.55 1.82 -16.01
N ASP A 42 -0.57 1.68 -17.33
CA ASP A 42 -1.30 0.59 -18.01
C ASP A 42 -0.77 -0.80 -17.64
N THR A 43 0.52 -0.90 -17.35
CA THR A 43 1.19 -2.19 -17.12
C THR A 43 1.51 -2.45 -15.67
N MET A 44 1.68 -1.43 -14.85
CA MET A 44 2.13 -1.53 -13.46
C MET A 44 1.10 -0.90 -12.52
N TRP A 45 0.59 -1.71 -11.60
CA TRP A 45 -0.40 -1.26 -10.62
C TRP A 45 0.20 -1.23 -9.22
N GLN A 46 0.15 -0.06 -8.60
CA GLN A 46 0.74 0.20 -7.29
C GLN A 46 -0.15 -0.31 -6.16
N ILE A 47 0.46 -1.05 -5.24
CA ILE A 47 -0.22 -1.59 -4.06
C ILE A 47 0.07 -0.71 -2.83
N GLY A 48 -0.99 -0.38 -2.10
CA GLY A 48 -0.93 0.18 -0.75
C GLY A 48 -1.70 -0.70 0.21
N VAL A 49 -1.33 -0.68 1.47
CA VAL A 49 -1.94 -1.52 2.51
C VAL A 49 -2.03 -0.79 3.84
N ASP A 50 -3.16 -0.95 4.51
CA ASP A 50 -3.40 -0.46 5.86
C ASP A 50 -3.96 -1.59 6.72
N VAL A 51 -3.51 -1.66 7.97
CA VAL A 51 -4.06 -2.55 8.99
C VAL A 51 -4.33 -1.73 10.25
N GLN A 52 -5.49 -1.94 10.85
CA GLN A 52 -5.82 -1.28 12.11
C GLN A 52 -4.77 -1.57 13.18
N PRO A 53 -4.40 -0.57 14.02
CA PRO A 53 -3.31 -0.72 14.97
C PRO A 53 -3.40 -1.95 15.87
N GLU A 54 -4.60 -2.29 16.33
CA GLU A 54 -4.87 -3.41 17.24
C GLU A 54 -4.60 -4.78 16.59
N TYR A 55 -4.61 -4.83 15.26
CA TYR A 55 -4.46 -6.06 14.48
C TYR A 55 -3.09 -6.18 13.81
N ARG A 56 -2.19 -5.25 14.08
CA ARG A 56 -0.82 -5.28 13.54
C ARG A 56 0.01 -6.41 14.13
N ARG A 57 1.12 -6.76 13.47
CA ARG A 57 2.06 -7.81 13.86
C ARG A 57 1.47 -9.22 13.86
N GLN A 58 0.39 -9.45 13.13
CA GLN A 58 -0.25 -10.76 12.98
C GLN A 58 -0.10 -11.32 11.55
N GLY A 59 0.67 -10.67 10.70
CA GLY A 59 0.87 -11.10 9.32
C GLY A 59 -0.26 -10.68 8.36
N ILE A 60 -1.22 -9.88 8.81
CA ILE A 60 -2.38 -9.46 8.00
C ILE A 60 -1.93 -8.61 6.80
N ALA A 61 -1.04 -7.64 7.01
CA ALA A 61 -0.56 -6.78 5.94
C ALA A 61 0.12 -7.58 4.82
N SER A 62 0.99 -8.51 5.16
CA SER A 62 1.67 -9.36 4.16
C SER A 62 0.72 -10.31 3.45
N ALA A 63 -0.26 -10.87 4.17
CA ALA A 63 -1.29 -11.72 3.58
C ALA A 63 -2.15 -10.94 2.56
N LEU A 64 -2.60 -9.73 2.92
CA LEU A 64 -3.36 -8.86 2.03
C LEU A 64 -2.54 -8.42 0.81
N THR A 65 -1.30 -8.02 1.02
CA THR A 65 -0.39 -7.59 -0.05
C THR A 65 -0.13 -8.73 -1.02
N SER A 66 0.16 -9.95 -0.53
CA SER A 66 0.38 -11.13 -1.36
C SER A 66 -0.88 -11.50 -2.14
N LYS A 67 -2.04 -11.50 -1.50
CA LYS A 67 -3.31 -11.81 -2.15
C LYS A 67 -3.61 -10.82 -3.27
N LEU A 68 -3.45 -9.53 -3.01
CA LEU A 68 -3.70 -8.50 -4.01
C LEU A 68 -2.69 -8.58 -5.17
N ALA A 69 -1.42 -8.87 -4.88
CA ALA A 69 -0.39 -9.05 -5.91
C ALA A 69 -0.77 -10.20 -6.88
N LEU A 70 -1.28 -11.31 -6.36
CA LEU A 70 -1.77 -12.42 -7.18
C LEU A 70 -2.97 -12.00 -8.04
N GLU A 71 -3.89 -11.21 -7.51
CA GLU A 71 -5.01 -10.68 -8.27
C GLU A 71 -4.56 -9.73 -9.40
N VAL A 72 -3.57 -8.87 -9.13
CA VAL A 72 -2.99 -7.97 -10.15
C VAL A 72 -2.34 -8.80 -11.28
N LEU A 73 -1.60 -9.83 -10.92
CA LEU A 73 -0.99 -10.76 -11.90
C LEU A 73 -2.06 -11.49 -12.72
N ALA A 74 -3.19 -11.86 -12.12
CA ALA A 74 -4.31 -12.50 -12.83
C ALA A 74 -4.93 -11.57 -13.88
N TRP A 75 -4.82 -10.24 -13.70
CA TRP A 75 -5.22 -9.24 -14.68
C TRP A 75 -4.13 -8.94 -15.73
N ASP A 76 -3.07 -9.73 -15.74
CA ASP A 76 -1.91 -9.56 -16.64
C ASP A 76 -1.21 -8.20 -16.44
N LYS A 77 -1.18 -7.74 -15.20
CA LYS A 77 -0.49 -6.51 -14.79
C LYS A 77 0.66 -6.84 -13.84
N VAL A 78 1.58 -5.90 -13.70
CA VAL A 78 2.72 -6.04 -12.79
C VAL A 78 2.39 -5.34 -11.48
N PRO A 79 2.29 -6.07 -10.37
CA PRO A 79 2.15 -5.44 -9.07
C PRO A 79 3.47 -4.78 -8.68
N PHE A 80 3.41 -3.54 -8.21
CA PHE A 80 4.57 -2.89 -7.65
C PHE A 80 4.25 -2.20 -6.32
N TYR A 81 5.28 -2.05 -5.49
CA TYR A 81 5.17 -1.58 -4.13
C TYR A 81 6.24 -0.52 -3.89
N CYS A 82 5.84 0.65 -3.43
CA CYS A 82 6.75 1.75 -3.10
C CYS A 82 6.70 2.08 -1.63
N CYS A 83 7.83 2.44 -1.05
CA CYS A 83 7.89 3.01 0.28
C CYS A 83 9.09 3.93 0.41
N ALA A 84 9.03 4.88 1.34
CA ALA A 84 10.18 5.69 1.67
C ALA A 84 11.33 4.80 2.17
N TRP A 85 12.56 5.17 1.85
CA TRP A 85 13.77 4.43 2.28
C TRP A 85 13.83 4.21 3.79
N SER A 86 13.36 5.20 4.56
CA SER A 86 13.32 5.13 6.03
C SER A 86 12.17 4.29 6.59
N ASN A 87 11.19 3.91 5.78
CA ASN A 87 10.03 3.12 6.22
C ASN A 87 10.35 1.63 6.22
N ILE A 88 11.11 1.20 7.21
CA ILE A 88 11.61 -0.17 7.34
C ILE A 88 10.46 -1.18 7.48
N LYS A 89 9.39 -0.82 8.19
CA LYS A 89 8.22 -1.71 8.36
C LYS A 89 7.57 -2.02 7.01
N SER A 90 7.39 -1.00 6.17
CA SER A 90 6.81 -1.17 4.85
C SER A 90 7.72 -1.99 3.92
N ALA A 91 9.03 -1.71 3.93
CA ALA A 91 10.02 -2.49 3.16
C ALA A 91 10.01 -3.97 3.56
N ARG A 92 9.97 -4.27 4.85
CA ARG A 92 9.87 -5.65 5.36
C ARG A 92 8.57 -6.33 4.93
N ASN A 93 7.45 -5.60 4.93
CA ASN A 93 6.18 -6.14 4.44
C ASN A 93 6.29 -6.53 2.96
N ALA A 94 6.86 -5.67 2.13
CA ALA A 94 7.05 -5.96 0.71
C ALA A 94 7.90 -7.23 0.50
N ILE A 95 9.05 -7.33 1.17
CA ILE A 95 9.94 -8.50 1.08
C ILE A 95 9.22 -9.78 1.55
N LYS A 96 8.53 -9.71 2.69
CA LYS A 96 7.77 -10.85 3.21
C LYS A 96 6.64 -11.28 2.28
N SER A 97 6.06 -10.34 1.54
CA SER A 97 5.00 -10.60 0.57
C SER A 97 5.51 -11.17 -0.78
N GLY A 98 6.82 -11.27 -0.96
CA GLY A 98 7.43 -11.83 -2.16
C GLY A 98 7.96 -10.80 -3.16
N PHE A 99 7.88 -9.51 -2.85
CA PHE A 99 8.46 -8.46 -3.69
C PHE A 99 9.99 -8.44 -3.56
N ARG A 100 10.64 -7.99 -4.62
CA ARG A 100 12.09 -7.76 -4.64
C ARG A 100 12.37 -6.30 -4.96
N PRO A 101 13.41 -5.69 -4.36
CA PRO A 101 13.85 -4.36 -4.75
C PRO A 101 14.20 -4.33 -6.24
N ALA A 102 13.64 -3.37 -6.95
CA ALA A 102 13.86 -3.21 -8.39
C ALA A 102 14.67 -1.93 -8.69
N TRP A 103 14.31 -0.82 -8.05
CA TRP A 103 15.05 0.45 -8.20
C TRP A 103 14.81 1.36 -7.00
N VAL A 104 15.62 2.39 -6.92
CA VAL A 104 15.51 3.46 -5.92
C VAL A 104 15.35 4.78 -6.67
N GLU A 105 14.43 5.61 -6.22
CA GLU A 105 14.23 6.95 -6.76
C GLU A 105 14.72 8.00 -5.76
N MET A 106 15.43 8.99 -6.27
CA MET A 106 15.80 10.18 -5.50
C MET A 106 15.03 11.36 -6.09
N THR A 107 14.26 12.04 -5.26
CA THR A 107 13.46 13.19 -5.66
C THR A 107 13.83 14.42 -4.85
N VAL A 108 13.70 15.59 -5.47
CA VAL A 108 13.88 16.87 -4.77
C VAL A 108 12.49 17.41 -4.40
N LYS A 109 12.33 17.73 -3.13
CA LYS A 109 11.10 18.30 -2.57
C LYS A 109 11.40 19.55 -1.78
N SER A 110 10.37 20.39 -1.55
CA SER A 110 10.51 21.54 -0.67
C SER A 110 10.86 21.09 0.76
N ARG A 111 11.48 21.98 1.51
CA ARG A 111 11.82 21.68 2.91
C ARG A 111 10.58 21.39 3.74
N GLU A 112 9.52 22.17 3.55
CA GLU A 112 8.24 21.96 4.22
C GLU A 112 7.68 20.55 3.97
N PHE A 113 7.70 20.08 2.72
CA PHE A 113 7.26 18.73 2.37
C PHE A 113 8.08 17.66 3.10
N VAL A 114 9.41 17.83 3.14
CA VAL A 114 10.30 16.88 3.82
C VAL A 114 10.06 16.87 5.33
N ASP A 115 9.84 18.03 5.93
CA ASP A 115 9.56 18.17 7.36
C ASP A 115 8.22 17.51 7.73
N GLU A 116 7.20 17.69 6.91
CA GLU A 116 5.91 17.01 7.06
C GLU A 116 6.07 15.48 6.99
N MET A 117 6.82 14.97 6.01
CA MET A 117 7.09 13.53 5.85
C MET A 117 7.85 12.95 7.06
N ASN A 118 8.66 13.75 7.71
CA ASN A 118 9.40 13.35 8.91
C ASN A 118 8.63 13.62 10.22
N GLY A 119 7.35 13.90 10.14
CA GLY A 119 6.49 14.15 11.29
C GLY A 119 6.57 15.56 11.84
N GLY A 120 6.88 16.55 11.00
CA GLY A 120 6.94 17.96 11.37
C GLY A 120 8.13 18.33 12.25
N LYS A 121 9.19 17.55 12.19
CA LYS A 121 10.42 17.78 12.98
C LYS A 121 11.52 18.44 12.18
#